data_ab0f0189b27f173b37931d3f40f6ea9c
#
_entry.id   ab0f0189b27f173b37931d3f40f6ea9c
#
_cell.length_a   1.000
_cell.length_b   1.000
_cell.length_c   1.000
_cell.angle_alpha   90.00
_cell.angle_beta   90.00
_cell.angle_gamma   90.00
#
_symmetry.space_group_name_H-M   'P 1'
#
loop_
_entity.id
_entity.type
_entity.pdbx_description
1 polymer ?
#
loop_
_entity_poly.entity_id
_entity_poly.type
_entity_poly.pdbx_seq_one_letter_code
_entity_poly.pdbx_strand_id
1 'polypeptide(L)'
;MWTSGQADTVADLFHAIDSILTAVGWLRYDYATTKKVYSGTGRGTDKIYLQLWYTQKENPTDDEPDRIYVDGPAGFDKNLSWFEQPGGLMQQLKVEDCDAKKFTTPIPATIITPNERFFYWLFCDTYRLVVVTRHSTVYESTYIGFINPIASERQYPYPMYLCGNGTSNGPAWNSNQTGAFVFPNNRSGWLRLIDGVWRDFVASADQPSPTTKGTVFPYTAHNKKLIPNYKEQDAINQDNFLLIPIILQTSDPIMMCGYLRGCYWISGTRDIDTERILVFDGVQYIVFDTKTRRSPNSYFAVALR
;
A
#
# COMPACT_ATOMS: atom_id res chain seq x y z
N MET A 1 -15.98 0.44 2.02
CA MET A 1 -16.14 -0.14 3.38
C MET A 1 -14.83 -0.04 4.14
N TRP A 2 -14.88 0.14 5.44
CA TRP A 2 -13.71 0.09 6.31
C TRP A 2 -14.02 -0.65 7.62
N THR A 3 -12.98 -1.17 8.26
CA THR A 3 -13.06 -1.77 9.60
C THR A 3 -11.74 -1.57 10.33
N SER A 4 -11.77 -1.65 11.64
CA SER A 4 -10.58 -1.64 12.49
C SER A 4 -10.72 -2.67 13.60
N GLY A 5 -9.61 -3.11 14.15
CA GLY A 5 -9.58 -4.09 15.21
C GLY A 5 -8.20 -4.32 15.79
N GLN A 6 -8.10 -5.39 16.54
CA GLN A 6 -6.85 -5.90 17.08
C GLN A 6 -6.61 -7.31 16.56
N ALA A 7 -5.36 -7.65 16.34
CA ALA A 7 -4.91 -8.99 16.00
C ALA A 7 -3.75 -9.39 16.92
N ASP A 8 -3.71 -10.64 17.29
CA ASP A 8 -2.61 -11.20 18.08
C ASP A 8 -1.58 -11.90 17.19
N THR A 9 -2.01 -12.27 15.95
CA THR A 9 -1.19 -13.02 14.98
C THR A 9 -1.39 -12.52 13.56
N VAL A 10 -0.48 -12.89 12.66
CA VAL A 10 -0.62 -12.67 11.22
C VAL A 10 -1.87 -13.36 10.66
N ALA A 11 -2.23 -14.52 11.20
CA ALA A 11 -3.42 -15.27 10.78
C ALA A 11 -4.70 -14.50 11.10
N ASP A 12 -4.79 -13.84 12.26
CA ASP A 12 -5.95 -13.02 12.64
C ASP A 12 -6.13 -11.85 11.66
N LEU A 13 -5.03 -11.16 11.32
CA LEU A 13 -5.08 -10.09 10.32
C LEU A 13 -5.48 -10.63 8.94
N PHE A 14 -4.95 -11.79 8.54
CA PHE A 14 -5.30 -12.41 7.27
C PHE A 14 -6.80 -12.75 7.20
N HIS A 15 -7.37 -13.27 8.29
CA HIS A 15 -8.81 -13.51 8.40
C HIS A 15 -9.64 -12.23 8.38
N ALA A 16 -9.17 -11.15 9.00
CA ALA A 16 -9.83 -9.85 8.92
C ALA A 16 -9.83 -9.29 7.49
N ILE A 17 -8.71 -9.43 6.77
CA ILE A 17 -8.60 -9.05 5.35
C ILE A 17 -9.54 -9.91 4.49
N ASP A 18 -9.58 -11.22 4.70
CA ASP A 18 -10.50 -12.12 4.01
C ASP A 18 -11.95 -11.69 4.21
N SER A 19 -12.31 -11.37 5.43
CA SER A 19 -13.67 -10.95 5.80
C SER A 19 -14.08 -9.65 5.11
N ILE A 20 -13.23 -8.63 5.08
CA ILE A 20 -13.58 -7.35 4.46
C ILE A 20 -13.61 -7.45 2.92
N LEU A 21 -12.70 -8.20 2.31
CA LEU A 21 -12.69 -8.42 0.86
C LEU A 21 -13.98 -9.10 0.42
N THR A 22 -14.38 -10.17 1.09
CA THR A 22 -15.63 -10.89 0.77
C THR A 22 -16.87 -10.07 1.06
N ALA A 23 -16.90 -9.28 2.13
CA ALA A 23 -18.01 -8.39 2.47
C ALA A 23 -18.23 -7.27 1.43
N VAL A 24 -17.16 -6.82 0.77
CA VAL A 24 -17.21 -5.82 -0.32
C VAL A 24 -17.61 -6.46 -1.66
N GLY A 25 -17.64 -7.78 -1.74
CA GLY A 25 -18.07 -8.51 -2.94
C GLY A 25 -16.93 -9.06 -3.80
N TRP A 26 -15.71 -9.12 -3.28
CA TRP A 26 -14.64 -9.85 -3.94
C TRP A 26 -14.94 -11.35 -3.91
N LEU A 27 -14.79 -12.01 -5.04
CA LEU A 27 -14.93 -13.45 -5.13
C LEU A 27 -13.64 -14.12 -4.65
N ARG A 28 -13.76 -15.01 -3.68
CA ARG A 28 -12.65 -15.73 -3.10
C ARG A 28 -12.47 -17.09 -3.75
N TYR A 29 -11.22 -17.46 -4.00
CA TYR A 29 -10.78 -18.77 -4.41
C TYR A 29 -9.76 -19.28 -3.39
N ASP A 30 -10.10 -20.35 -2.68
CA ASP A 30 -9.21 -20.98 -1.71
C ASP A 30 -8.21 -21.86 -2.44
N TYR A 31 -6.93 -21.53 -2.35
CA TYR A 31 -5.84 -22.32 -2.87
C TYR A 31 -5.26 -23.24 -1.78
N ALA A 32 -5.11 -22.71 -0.58
CA ALA A 32 -4.76 -23.38 0.65
C ALA A 32 -5.25 -22.56 1.84
N THR A 33 -5.15 -23.09 3.05
CA THR A 33 -5.54 -22.36 4.28
C THR A 33 -4.84 -21.02 4.39
N THR A 34 -3.54 -20.97 4.03
CA THR A 34 -2.69 -19.77 4.11
C THR A 34 -2.57 -19.03 2.79
N LYS A 35 -3.22 -19.49 1.69
CA LYS A 35 -3.10 -18.94 0.34
C LYS A 35 -4.48 -18.75 -0.26
N LYS A 36 -4.82 -17.51 -0.59
CA LYS A 36 -6.12 -17.16 -1.17
C LYS A 36 -5.96 -16.21 -2.36
N VAL A 37 -6.79 -16.43 -3.37
CA VAL A 37 -6.93 -15.51 -4.51
C VAL A 37 -8.28 -14.84 -4.41
N TYR A 38 -8.31 -13.56 -4.69
CA TYR A 38 -9.53 -12.77 -4.74
C TYR A 38 -9.66 -12.16 -6.13
N SER A 39 -10.87 -12.18 -6.68
CA SER A 39 -11.19 -11.40 -7.88
C SER A 39 -12.24 -10.36 -7.56
N GLY A 40 -11.92 -9.10 -7.86
CA GLY A 40 -12.84 -7.98 -7.76
C GLY A 40 -13.35 -7.59 -9.15
N THR A 41 -14.51 -6.94 -9.18
CA THR A 41 -14.99 -6.29 -10.39
C THR A 41 -14.33 -4.94 -10.48
N GLY A 42 -13.46 -4.77 -11.47
CA GLY A 42 -12.95 -3.46 -11.84
C GLY A 42 -14.05 -2.58 -12.46
N ARG A 43 -13.64 -1.67 -13.32
CA ARG A 43 -14.57 -0.81 -14.05
C ARG A 43 -15.06 -1.52 -15.32
N GLY A 44 -16.36 -1.65 -15.47
CA GLY A 44 -16.95 -2.34 -16.62
C GLY A 44 -16.73 -3.86 -16.55
N THR A 45 -16.07 -4.42 -17.55
CA THR A 45 -15.74 -5.86 -17.64
C THR A 45 -14.38 -6.22 -17.03
N ASP A 46 -13.64 -5.21 -16.55
CA ASP A 46 -12.30 -5.42 -16.02
C ASP A 46 -12.34 -6.17 -14.70
N LYS A 47 -11.37 -7.05 -14.52
CA LYS A 47 -11.17 -7.77 -13.27
C LYS A 47 -9.84 -7.41 -12.66
N ILE A 48 -9.84 -7.27 -11.34
CA ILE A 48 -8.63 -7.19 -10.55
C ILE A 48 -8.48 -8.52 -9.80
N TYR A 49 -7.27 -9.05 -9.76
CA TYR A 49 -6.94 -10.22 -8.97
C TYR A 49 -5.91 -9.87 -7.92
N LEU A 50 -6.10 -10.39 -6.72
CA LEU A 50 -5.15 -10.30 -5.63
C LEU A 50 -4.82 -11.70 -5.15
N GLN A 51 -3.54 -12.00 -5.04
CA GLN A 51 -3.04 -13.17 -4.36
C GLN A 51 -2.48 -12.74 -3.01
N LEU A 52 -2.98 -13.34 -1.95
CA LEU A 52 -2.52 -13.10 -0.59
C LEU A 52 -2.14 -14.43 0.05
N TRP A 53 -0.96 -14.46 0.63
CA TRP A 53 -0.54 -15.62 1.42
C TRP A 53 0.32 -15.19 2.58
N TYR A 54 0.27 -15.95 3.67
CA TYR A 54 1.10 -15.73 4.81
C TYR A 54 1.91 -16.97 5.16
N THR A 55 3.08 -16.75 5.73
CA THR A 55 3.91 -17.77 6.33
C THR A 55 3.92 -17.57 7.82
N GLN A 56 3.60 -18.62 8.57
CA GLN A 56 3.84 -18.63 10.02
C GLN A 56 5.25 -19.13 10.26
N LYS A 57 5.93 -18.51 11.19
CA LYS A 57 7.23 -18.99 11.63
C LYS A 57 7.10 -20.36 12.27
N GLU A 58 8.03 -21.24 11.94
CA GLU A 58 8.17 -22.51 12.64
C GLU A 58 8.71 -22.32 14.07
N ASN A 59 9.46 -21.25 14.30
CA ASN A 59 10.08 -20.95 15.58
C ASN A 59 9.75 -19.52 16.03
N PRO A 60 8.93 -19.34 17.09
CA PRO A 60 8.57 -18.01 17.60
C PRO A 60 9.73 -17.19 18.19
N THR A 61 10.91 -17.80 18.39
CA THR A 61 12.11 -17.11 18.89
C THR A 61 12.90 -16.36 17.82
N ASP A 62 12.55 -16.51 16.54
CA ASP A 62 13.17 -15.72 15.49
C ASP A 62 12.67 -14.27 15.58
N ASP A 63 13.57 -13.29 15.63
CA ASP A 63 13.26 -11.85 15.69
C ASP A 63 12.64 -11.29 14.39
N GLU A 64 12.51 -12.11 13.34
CA GLU A 64 11.88 -11.69 12.11
C GLU A 64 10.37 -11.57 12.25
N PRO A 65 9.74 -10.50 11.74
CA PRO A 65 8.30 -10.33 11.80
C PRO A 65 7.58 -11.30 10.84
N ASP A 66 6.37 -11.68 11.20
CA ASP A 66 5.48 -12.39 10.28
C ASP A 66 5.03 -11.49 9.13
N ARG A 67 4.66 -12.10 7.99
CA ARG A 67 4.33 -11.37 6.77
C ARG A 67 3.14 -11.96 6.04
N ILE A 68 2.30 -11.07 5.48
CA ILE A 68 1.37 -11.42 4.41
C ILE A 68 1.97 -10.89 3.12
N TYR A 69 2.25 -11.78 2.19
CA TYR A 69 2.77 -11.46 0.86
C TYR A 69 1.61 -11.13 -0.07
N VAL A 70 1.89 -10.25 -1.03
CA VAL A 70 0.88 -9.73 -1.95
C VAL A 70 1.38 -9.80 -3.37
N ASP A 71 0.55 -10.36 -4.27
CA ASP A 71 0.72 -10.24 -5.71
C ASP A 71 -0.60 -9.79 -6.37
N GLY A 72 -0.50 -9.22 -7.56
CA GLY A 72 -1.60 -8.69 -8.35
C GLY A 72 -1.63 -9.22 -9.78
N PRO A 73 -1.93 -10.51 -10.01
CA PRO A 73 -1.97 -11.05 -11.36
C PRO A 73 -3.04 -10.38 -12.23
N ALA A 74 -2.84 -10.42 -13.55
CA ALA A 74 -3.82 -9.94 -14.51
C ALA A 74 -4.94 -10.96 -14.78
N GLY A 75 -4.71 -12.22 -14.43
CA GLY A 75 -5.65 -13.33 -14.53
C GLY A 75 -5.40 -14.38 -13.47
N PHE A 76 -6.33 -15.33 -13.34
CA PHE A 76 -6.18 -16.46 -12.45
C PHE A 76 -6.54 -17.75 -13.18
N ASP A 77 -5.60 -18.71 -13.20
CA ASP A 77 -5.81 -20.07 -13.69
C ASP A 77 -5.47 -21.06 -12.56
N LYS A 78 -6.49 -21.82 -12.13
CA LYS A 78 -6.35 -22.82 -11.06
C LYS A 78 -5.41 -23.98 -11.40
N ASN A 79 -5.10 -24.17 -12.68
CA ASN A 79 -4.23 -25.25 -13.15
C ASN A 79 -2.74 -24.85 -13.17
N LEU A 80 -2.46 -23.57 -13.01
CA LEU A 80 -1.10 -23.06 -12.90
C LEU A 80 -0.62 -23.06 -11.45
N SER A 81 0.69 -23.10 -11.26
CA SER A 81 1.26 -22.95 -9.94
C SER A 81 0.96 -21.57 -9.35
N TRP A 82 1.10 -21.45 -8.03
CA TRP A 82 0.86 -20.19 -7.31
C TRP A 82 1.67 -19.02 -7.87
N PHE A 83 2.91 -19.26 -8.31
CA PHE A 83 3.83 -18.23 -8.78
C PHE A 83 3.78 -17.97 -10.29
N GLU A 84 3.06 -18.78 -11.04
CA GLU A 84 2.97 -18.70 -12.51
C GLU A 84 1.69 -18.04 -13.00
N GLN A 85 0.96 -17.36 -12.11
CA GLN A 85 -0.31 -16.74 -12.49
C GLN A 85 -0.12 -15.62 -13.52
N PRO A 86 -0.98 -15.55 -14.56
CA PRO A 86 -0.79 -14.68 -15.71
C PRO A 86 -0.66 -13.20 -15.33
N GLY A 87 0.44 -12.55 -15.75
CA GLY A 87 0.71 -11.13 -15.47
C GLY A 87 0.93 -10.81 -13.99
N GLY A 88 1.19 -11.82 -13.16
CA GLY A 88 1.58 -11.66 -11.77
C GLY A 88 3.00 -11.11 -11.66
N LEU A 89 3.26 -10.38 -10.60
CA LEU A 89 4.60 -9.89 -10.28
C LEU A 89 5.56 -11.06 -10.04
N MET A 90 5.11 -12.09 -9.35
CA MET A 90 5.89 -13.29 -9.07
C MET A 90 6.31 -14.02 -10.36
N GLN A 91 5.39 -14.15 -11.32
CA GLN A 91 5.69 -14.71 -12.63
C GLN A 91 6.78 -13.90 -13.35
N GLN A 92 6.66 -12.55 -13.36
CA GLN A 92 7.63 -11.68 -13.99
C GLN A 92 9.01 -11.77 -13.32
N LEU A 93 9.05 -11.91 -12.00
CA LEU A 93 10.28 -12.03 -11.21
C LEU A 93 10.86 -13.46 -11.21
N LYS A 94 10.16 -14.42 -11.82
CA LYS A 94 10.53 -15.85 -11.84
C LYS A 94 10.75 -16.42 -10.42
N VAL A 95 9.83 -16.09 -9.53
CA VAL A 95 9.85 -16.61 -8.17
C VAL A 95 9.34 -18.04 -8.18
N GLU A 96 10.14 -18.98 -7.68
CA GLU A 96 9.80 -20.39 -7.63
C GLU A 96 9.37 -20.85 -6.22
N ASP A 97 9.78 -20.11 -5.20
CA ASP A 97 9.51 -20.42 -3.80
C ASP A 97 9.38 -19.14 -2.97
N CYS A 98 8.50 -19.17 -1.97
CA CYS A 98 8.26 -18.06 -1.05
C CYS A 98 8.89 -18.26 0.33
N ASP A 99 9.93 -19.03 0.45
CA ASP A 99 10.69 -19.02 1.70
C ASP A 99 11.32 -17.64 1.88
N ALA A 100 10.85 -16.89 2.89
CA ALA A 100 11.29 -15.53 3.18
C ALA A 100 12.82 -15.40 3.31
N LYS A 101 13.51 -16.49 3.65
CA LYS A 101 14.97 -16.54 3.76
C LYS A 101 15.69 -16.59 2.40
N LYS A 102 14.97 -16.87 1.31
CA LYS A 102 15.53 -17.05 -0.03
C LYS A 102 15.30 -15.88 -0.98
N PHE A 103 14.49 -14.89 -0.61
CA PHE A 103 14.32 -13.71 -1.44
C PHE A 103 15.58 -12.85 -1.45
N THR A 104 16.42 -13.05 -2.44
CA THR A 104 17.65 -12.25 -2.59
C THR A 104 17.40 -10.92 -3.28
N THR A 105 16.38 -10.75 -4.11
CA THR A 105 15.91 -9.50 -4.78
C THR A 105 15.16 -9.85 -6.07
N PRO A 106 14.29 -9.01 -6.58
CA PRO A 106 13.40 -8.04 -5.95
C PRO A 106 12.20 -8.72 -5.28
N ILE A 107 11.64 -8.08 -4.30
CA ILE A 107 10.71 -8.68 -3.35
C ILE A 107 9.30 -8.16 -3.60
N PRO A 108 8.26 -9.02 -3.54
CA PRO A 108 6.88 -8.56 -3.58
C PRO A 108 6.56 -7.66 -2.40
N ALA A 109 5.52 -6.84 -2.54
CA ALA A 109 5.00 -6.07 -1.44
C ALA A 109 4.51 -6.99 -0.31
N THR A 110 4.80 -6.65 0.93
CA THR A 110 4.33 -7.40 2.08
C THR A 110 3.63 -6.51 3.10
N ILE A 111 2.64 -7.06 3.77
CA ILE A 111 2.10 -6.51 5.01
C ILE A 111 2.87 -7.17 6.14
N ILE A 112 3.58 -6.38 6.91
CA ILE A 112 4.40 -6.86 8.02
C ILE A 112 3.60 -6.75 9.32
N THR A 113 3.72 -7.77 10.16
CA THR A 113 3.05 -7.83 11.46
C THR A 113 4.05 -8.10 12.57
N PRO A 114 3.90 -7.48 13.75
CA PRO A 114 4.67 -7.86 14.93
C PRO A 114 4.24 -9.24 15.41
N ASN A 115 5.11 -9.88 16.21
CA ASN A 115 4.83 -11.18 16.85
C ASN A 115 4.05 -11.04 18.17
N GLU A 116 3.38 -9.93 18.35
CA GLU A 116 2.58 -9.60 19.53
C GLU A 116 1.36 -8.81 19.11
N ARG A 117 0.43 -8.55 20.04
CA ARG A 117 -0.81 -7.82 19.76
C ARG A 117 -0.57 -6.47 19.10
N PHE A 118 -1.31 -6.19 18.03
CA PHE A 118 -1.27 -4.94 17.29
C PHE A 118 -2.67 -4.50 16.86
N PHE A 119 -2.80 -3.22 16.51
CA PHE A 119 -4.02 -2.66 15.94
C PHE A 119 -3.95 -2.67 14.43
N TYR A 120 -5.11 -2.75 13.77
CA TYR A 120 -5.20 -2.64 12.32
C TYR A 120 -6.41 -1.81 11.87
N TRP A 121 -6.28 -1.21 10.70
CA TRP A 121 -7.35 -0.56 9.93
C TRP A 121 -7.30 -1.08 8.50
N LEU A 122 -8.44 -1.51 8.00
CA LEU A 122 -8.62 -2.03 6.65
C LEU A 122 -9.58 -1.13 5.90
N PHE A 123 -9.20 -0.67 4.72
CA PHE A 123 -10.03 0.14 3.84
C PHE A 123 -10.14 -0.56 2.51
N CYS A 124 -11.33 -1.02 2.15
CA CYS A 124 -11.55 -1.84 0.97
C CYS A 124 -12.71 -1.30 0.13
N ASP A 125 -12.51 -1.29 -1.16
CA ASP A 125 -13.56 -1.17 -2.17
C ASP A 125 -13.31 -2.22 -3.29
N THR A 126 -14.09 -2.18 -4.36
CA THR A 126 -13.97 -3.15 -5.46
C THR A 126 -12.68 -2.98 -6.29
N TYR A 127 -11.84 -2.00 -5.98
CA TYR A 127 -10.64 -1.65 -6.74
C TYR A 127 -9.34 -1.79 -5.95
N ARG A 128 -9.43 -1.68 -4.63
CA ARG A 128 -8.24 -1.61 -3.78
C ARG A 128 -8.49 -2.12 -2.37
N LEU A 129 -7.38 -2.49 -1.73
CA LEU A 129 -7.26 -2.69 -0.30
C LEU A 129 -6.12 -1.80 0.23
N VAL A 130 -6.38 -1.04 1.28
CA VAL A 130 -5.35 -0.37 2.07
C VAL A 130 -5.34 -0.98 3.46
N VAL A 131 -4.18 -1.38 3.90
CA VAL A 131 -3.96 -1.95 5.24
C VAL A 131 -3.06 -1.00 6.00
N VAL A 132 -3.47 -0.61 7.19
CA VAL A 132 -2.63 0.10 8.15
C VAL A 132 -2.55 -0.75 9.39
N THR A 133 -1.36 -0.99 9.91
CA THR A 133 -1.12 -1.66 11.19
C THR A 133 -0.40 -0.71 12.12
N ARG A 134 -0.63 -0.85 13.42
CA ARG A 134 0.07 -0.09 14.45
C ARG A 134 0.56 -1.01 15.55
N HIS A 135 1.86 -0.96 15.76
CA HIS A 135 2.51 -1.56 16.90
C HIS A 135 3.07 -0.47 17.82
N SER A 136 2.62 -0.44 19.07
CA SER A 136 2.92 0.67 19.98
C SER A 136 2.48 2.03 19.38
N THR A 137 3.41 2.90 19.04
CA THR A 137 3.17 4.21 18.40
C THR A 137 3.59 4.27 16.95
N VAL A 138 4.02 3.14 16.36
CA VAL A 138 4.58 3.09 14.99
C VAL A 138 3.59 2.46 14.04
N TYR A 139 3.36 3.15 12.92
CA TYR A 139 2.46 2.69 11.87
C TYR A 139 3.23 2.07 10.70
N GLU A 140 2.67 1.02 10.16
CA GLU A 140 3.02 0.42 8.88
C GLU A 140 1.80 0.49 7.97
N SER A 141 2.01 0.75 6.68
CA SER A 141 0.88 0.79 5.76
C SER A 141 1.22 0.21 4.40
N THR A 142 0.22 -0.45 3.80
CA THR A 142 0.33 -1.13 2.51
C THR A 142 -0.85 -0.71 1.63
N TYR A 143 -0.57 -0.37 0.37
CA TYR A 143 -1.57 -0.13 -0.67
C TYR A 143 -1.53 -1.24 -1.70
N ILE A 144 -2.70 -1.77 -2.03
CA ILE A 144 -2.87 -2.91 -2.93
C ILE A 144 -4.04 -2.62 -3.85
N GLY A 145 -3.82 -2.48 -5.15
CA GLY A 145 -4.92 -2.35 -6.09
C GLY A 145 -4.76 -1.28 -7.16
N PHE A 146 -5.86 -1.03 -7.85
CA PHE A 146 -5.89 -0.03 -8.91
C PHE A 146 -5.76 1.39 -8.37
N ILE A 147 -5.08 2.23 -9.14
CA ILE A 147 -5.06 3.69 -8.93
C ILE A 147 -6.04 4.34 -9.90
N ASN A 148 -6.48 5.57 -9.58
CA ASN A 148 -7.28 6.34 -10.52
C ASN A 148 -6.36 6.94 -11.58
N PRO A 149 -6.52 6.61 -12.88
CA PRO A 149 -5.70 7.18 -13.93
C PRO A 149 -5.97 8.69 -14.10
N ILE A 150 -4.95 9.46 -14.43
CA ILE A 150 -5.09 10.90 -14.79
C ILE A 150 -5.54 11.04 -16.24
N ALA A 151 -5.06 10.17 -17.11
CA ALA A 151 -5.47 10.13 -18.51
C ALA A 151 -6.78 9.33 -18.66
N SER A 152 -7.32 9.33 -19.87
CA SER A 152 -8.62 8.75 -20.18
C SER A 152 -8.85 7.34 -19.65
N GLU A 153 -10.11 6.94 -19.53
CA GLU A 153 -10.57 5.60 -19.10
C GLU A 153 -9.95 4.42 -19.87
N ARG A 154 -9.35 4.67 -21.04
CA ARG A 154 -8.63 3.68 -21.85
C ARG A 154 -7.35 3.14 -21.21
N GLN A 155 -6.90 3.71 -20.09
CA GLN A 155 -5.77 3.17 -19.32
C GLN A 155 -6.17 2.06 -18.35
N TYR A 156 -7.45 1.76 -18.21
CA TYR A 156 -7.92 0.58 -17.50
C TYR A 156 -7.66 -0.69 -18.33
N PRO A 157 -7.33 -1.84 -17.69
CA PRO A 157 -7.36 -2.11 -16.24
C PRO A 157 -6.00 -1.95 -15.54
N TYR A 158 -5.00 -1.41 -16.15
CA TYR A 158 -3.62 -1.69 -15.79
C TYR A 158 -2.91 -0.79 -14.79
N PRO A 159 -3.26 0.47 -14.54
CA PRO A 159 -2.59 1.20 -13.48
C PRO A 159 -2.89 0.55 -12.12
N MET A 160 -2.00 -0.35 -11.69
CA MET A 160 -2.09 -1.06 -10.42
C MET A 160 -0.84 -0.81 -9.59
N TYR A 161 -1.02 -0.47 -8.34
CA TYR A 161 0.05 -0.20 -7.40
C TYR A 161 0.03 -1.22 -6.26
N LEU A 162 1.17 -1.84 -6.03
CA LEU A 162 1.45 -2.66 -4.88
C LEU A 162 2.59 -2.01 -4.12
N CYS A 163 2.37 -1.56 -2.91
CA CYS A 163 3.44 -1.02 -2.09
C CYS A 163 3.24 -1.38 -0.63
N GLY A 164 4.22 -2.05 -0.08
CA GLY A 164 4.27 -2.48 1.31
C GLY A 164 5.69 -2.63 1.78
N ASN A 165 5.89 -3.33 2.87
CA ASN A 165 7.23 -3.65 3.33
C ASN A 165 7.92 -4.61 2.35
N GLY A 166 9.24 -4.45 2.17
CA GLY A 166 10.07 -5.41 1.47
C GLY A 166 10.68 -6.42 2.45
N THR A 167 11.05 -7.61 1.98
CA THR A 167 11.64 -8.64 2.85
C THR A 167 13.04 -8.28 3.36
N SER A 168 13.78 -7.44 2.63
CA SER A 168 15.10 -6.96 3.04
C SER A 168 15.06 -5.83 4.07
N ASN A 169 13.89 -5.21 4.24
CA ASN A 169 13.73 -4.10 5.18
C ASN A 169 13.04 -4.61 6.43
N GLY A 170 13.66 -4.37 7.57
CA GLY A 170 13.04 -4.62 8.86
C GLY A 170 11.77 -3.78 9.05
N PRO A 171 10.95 -4.14 10.06
CA PRO A 171 9.76 -3.37 10.38
C PRO A 171 10.12 -1.95 10.83
N ALA A 172 9.22 -0.99 10.61
CA ALA A 172 9.44 0.40 11.01
C ALA A 172 9.61 0.56 12.53
N TRP A 173 9.04 -0.31 13.33
CA TRP A 173 9.21 -0.27 14.79
C TRP A 173 10.61 -0.67 15.27
N ASN A 174 11.37 -1.44 14.47
CA ASN A 174 12.75 -1.84 14.78
C ASN A 174 13.80 -1.03 14.02
N SER A 175 13.40 -0.13 13.13
CA SER A 175 14.32 0.61 12.28
C SER A 175 13.98 2.10 12.23
N ASN A 176 14.90 2.91 11.74
CA ASN A 176 14.63 4.33 11.47
C ASN A 176 13.95 4.58 10.11
N GLN A 177 13.43 3.57 9.44
CA GLN A 177 12.82 3.67 8.14
C GLN A 177 11.32 4.00 8.21
N THR A 178 10.77 4.61 7.17
CA THR A 178 9.34 4.90 7.07
C THR A 178 8.54 3.65 6.76
N GLY A 179 7.41 3.46 7.43
CA GLY A 179 6.51 2.31 7.29
C GLY A 179 5.36 2.49 6.30
N ALA A 180 5.39 3.50 5.40
CA ALA A 180 4.21 3.85 4.63
C ALA A 180 4.36 3.63 3.11
N PHE A 181 3.28 3.21 2.46
CA PHE A 181 3.19 3.05 1.00
C PHE A 181 3.45 4.35 0.21
N VAL A 182 3.46 5.49 0.86
CA VAL A 182 3.79 6.79 0.25
C VAL A 182 5.30 7.06 0.16
N PHE A 183 6.12 6.18 0.77
CA PHE A 183 7.58 6.24 0.74
C PHE A 183 8.18 4.93 0.20
N PRO A 184 8.03 4.63 -1.07
CA PRO A 184 8.48 3.35 -1.64
C PRO A 184 10.01 3.13 -1.64
N ASN A 185 10.82 4.12 -1.32
CA ASN A 185 12.29 3.98 -1.24
C ASN A 185 12.77 2.91 -0.25
N ASN A 186 12.06 2.83 0.86
CA ASN A 186 12.37 1.90 1.94
C ASN A 186 11.36 0.75 1.93
N ARG A 187 10.67 0.56 0.80
CA ARG A 187 9.56 -0.36 0.64
C ARG A 187 9.66 -1.10 -0.68
N SER A 188 8.96 -2.17 -0.79
CA SER A 188 8.72 -2.81 -2.06
C SER A 188 7.53 -2.14 -2.74
N GLY A 189 7.80 -1.27 -3.69
CA GLY A 189 6.80 -0.59 -4.50
C GLY A 189 6.85 -1.08 -5.95
N TRP A 190 5.70 -1.49 -6.47
CA TRP A 190 5.55 -2.00 -7.83
C TRP A 190 4.38 -1.36 -8.52
N LEU A 191 4.60 -0.93 -9.76
CA LEU A 191 3.58 -0.31 -10.59
C LEU A 191 3.42 -1.10 -11.89
N ARG A 192 2.21 -1.58 -12.17
CA ARG A 192 1.86 -2.16 -13.45
C ARG A 192 1.08 -1.13 -14.27
N LEU A 193 1.57 -0.85 -15.46
CA LEU A 193 0.95 0.08 -16.39
C LEU A 193 0.11 -0.65 -17.44
N ILE A 194 -0.39 0.10 -18.42
CA ILE A 194 -1.29 -0.39 -19.48
C ILE A 194 -0.67 -1.48 -20.37
N ASP A 195 0.65 -1.56 -20.44
CA ASP A 195 1.38 -2.61 -21.17
C ASP A 195 1.46 -3.95 -20.40
N GLY A 196 0.89 -4.00 -19.19
CA GLY A 196 0.86 -5.20 -18.36
C GLY A 196 2.17 -5.52 -17.65
N VAL A 197 3.21 -4.69 -17.82
CA VAL A 197 4.55 -4.92 -17.26
C VAL A 197 4.64 -4.30 -15.87
N TRP A 198 5.09 -5.08 -14.90
CA TRP A 198 5.43 -4.61 -13.58
C TRP A 198 6.78 -3.89 -13.60
N ARG A 199 6.79 -2.71 -13.03
CA ARG A 199 7.97 -1.88 -12.86
C ARG A 199 8.23 -1.66 -11.39
N ASP A 200 9.46 -1.88 -10.99
CA ASP A 200 9.93 -1.46 -9.68
C ASP A 200 9.73 0.06 -9.55
N PHE A 201 9.01 0.46 -8.55
CA PHE A 201 8.63 1.85 -8.30
C PHE A 201 9.37 2.35 -7.06
N VAL A 202 10.65 2.62 -7.23
CA VAL A 202 11.48 3.25 -6.20
C VAL A 202 11.38 4.77 -6.37
N ALA A 203 10.75 5.45 -5.44
CA ALA A 203 10.71 6.90 -5.42
C ALA A 203 11.86 7.44 -4.55
N SER A 204 12.71 8.30 -5.09
CA SER A 204 13.72 8.96 -4.28
C SER A 204 13.11 10.04 -3.40
N ALA A 205 13.49 10.07 -2.13
CA ALA A 205 13.12 11.16 -1.23
C ALA A 205 13.84 12.47 -1.59
N ASP A 206 14.99 12.42 -2.25
CA ASP A 206 15.87 13.58 -2.33
C ASP A 206 16.19 14.11 -3.73
N GLN A 207 16.16 13.30 -4.77
CA GLN A 207 16.30 13.76 -6.17
C GLN A 207 15.85 12.67 -7.16
N PRO A 208 15.36 13.00 -8.37
CA PRO A 208 15.32 12.05 -9.45
C PRO A 208 16.76 11.65 -9.74
N SER A 209 17.14 10.49 -9.31
CA SER A 209 18.37 9.82 -9.68
C SER A 209 18.06 8.97 -10.92
N PRO A 210 19.01 8.73 -11.81
CA PRO A 210 18.82 7.76 -12.90
C PRO A 210 18.46 6.36 -12.39
N THR A 211 18.67 6.09 -11.11
CA THR A 211 18.23 4.84 -10.45
C THR A 211 16.83 4.91 -9.84
N THR A 212 16.23 6.09 -9.75
CA THR A 212 14.87 6.24 -9.21
C THR A 212 13.85 6.19 -10.32
N LYS A 213 12.95 5.22 -10.24
CA LYS A 213 11.99 4.92 -11.30
C LYS A 213 10.66 5.68 -11.17
N GLY A 214 10.53 6.53 -10.13
CA GLY A 214 9.31 7.30 -9.93
C GLY A 214 9.34 8.29 -8.78
N THR A 215 8.26 9.04 -8.65
CA THR A 215 8.01 9.98 -7.54
C THR A 215 6.59 9.83 -7.02
N VAL A 216 6.43 10.07 -5.72
CA VAL A 216 5.13 10.13 -5.04
C VAL A 216 4.87 11.57 -4.61
N PHE A 217 4.02 12.27 -5.35
CA PHE A 217 3.65 13.64 -5.00
C PHE A 217 2.59 13.63 -3.88
N PRO A 218 2.68 14.49 -2.85
CA PRO A 218 3.67 15.55 -2.63
C PRO A 218 4.84 15.16 -1.71
N TYR A 219 5.10 13.86 -1.49
CA TYR A 219 6.10 13.39 -0.50
C TYR A 219 7.56 13.51 -0.93
N THR A 220 7.82 13.70 -2.21
CA THR A 220 9.20 13.74 -2.73
C THR A 220 9.86 15.10 -2.54
N ALA A 221 11.20 15.12 -2.51
CA ALA A 221 12.00 16.29 -2.20
C ALA A 221 11.77 17.50 -3.11
N HIS A 222 11.43 17.27 -4.39
CA HIS A 222 11.09 18.37 -5.29
C HIS A 222 9.93 19.22 -4.79
N ASN A 223 9.06 18.62 -4.00
CA ASN A 223 7.88 19.27 -3.47
C ASN A 223 8.11 19.87 -2.08
N LYS A 224 9.31 19.70 -1.48
CA LYS A 224 9.66 20.32 -0.19
C LYS A 224 9.50 21.85 -0.22
N LYS A 225 9.66 22.47 -1.39
CA LYS A 225 9.42 23.91 -1.56
C LYS A 225 7.94 24.29 -1.58
N LEU A 226 7.06 23.40 -2.02
CA LEU A 226 5.62 23.65 -2.04
C LEU A 226 4.97 23.41 -0.67
N ILE A 227 5.49 22.47 0.09
CA ILE A 227 4.96 22.10 1.41
C ILE A 227 4.96 23.25 2.43
N PRO A 228 6.00 24.13 2.52
CA PRO A 228 5.93 25.31 3.38
C PRO A 228 4.76 26.22 3.06
N ASN A 229 4.44 26.45 1.79
CA ASN A 229 3.32 27.29 1.37
C ASN A 229 1.97 26.69 1.78
N TYR A 230 1.84 25.36 1.71
CA TYR A 230 0.62 24.69 2.18
C TYR A 230 0.46 24.78 3.70
N LYS A 231 1.55 24.76 4.47
CA LYS A 231 1.50 24.97 5.92
C LYS A 231 1.07 26.40 6.30
N GLU A 232 1.52 27.38 5.54
CA GLU A 232 1.11 28.78 5.74
C GLU A 232 -0.38 28.95 5.42
N GLN A 233 -0.88 28.27 4.37
CA GLN A 233 -2.30 28.26 4.04
C GLN A 233 -3.15 27.55 5.11
N ASP A 234 -2.70 26.41 5.63
CA ASP A 234 -3.37 25.73 6.75
C ASP A 234 -3.40 26.61 8.02
N ALA A 235 -2.35 27.41 8.26
CA ALA A 235 -2.29 28.32 9.39
C ALA A 235 -3.24 29.54 9.24
N ILE A 236 -3.56 29.92 8.03
CA ILE A 236 -4.47 31.02 7.69
C ILE A 236 -5.93 30.55 7.76
N ASN A 237 -6.20 29.31 7.34
CA ASN A 237 -7.53 28.70 7.32
C ASN A 237 -7.75 27.88 8.59
N GLN A 238 -8.04 28.51 9.69
CA GLN A 238 -8.03 27.98 11.06
C GLN A 238 -8.74 26.64 11.30
N ASP A 239 -9.61 26.16 10.38
CA ASP A 239 -10.35 24.90 10.49
C ASP A 239 -10.42 24.08 9.18
N ASN A 240 -9.75 24.50 8.12
CA ASN A 240 -9.78 23.82 6.83
C ASN A 240 -8.45 23.12 6.54
N PHE A 241 -8.48 21.81 6.55
CA PHE A 241 -7.33 21.00 6.19
C PHE A 241 -7.27 20.77 4.67
N LEU A 242 -6.10 20.98 4.09
CA LEU A 242 -5.88 20.72 2.67
C LEU A 242 -5.64 19.21 2.46
N LEU A 243 -6.53 18.56 1.73
CA LEU A 243 -6.39 17.18 1.28
C LEU A 243 -5.88 17.15 -0.17
N ILE A 244 -4.63 16.76 -0.37
CA ILE A 244 -4.01 16.70 -1.71
C ILE A 244 -3.99 15.25 -2.18
N PRO A 245 -4.55 14.93 -3.38
CA PRO A 245 -4.42 13.59 -3.96
C PRO A 245 -2.96 13.16 -4.04
N ILE A 246 -2.67 11.92 -3.68
CA ILE A 246 -1.33 11.35 -3.78
C ILE A 246 -1.13 10.83 -5.19
N ILE A 247 -0.25 11.49 -5.95
CA ILE A 247 -0.03 11.22 -7.37
C ILE A 247 1.25 10.38 -7.54
N LEU A 248 1.17 9.35 -8.38
CA LEU A 248 2.31 8.53 -8.79
C LEU A 248 2.79 8.99 -10.17
N GLN A 249 4.10 9.20 -10.28
CA GLN A 249 4.76 9.61 -11.51
C GLN A 249 5.99 8.73 -11.75
N THR A 250 6.14 8.19 -12.95
CA THR A 250 7.39 7.53 -13.39
C THR A 250 8.43 8.56 -13.81
N SER A 251 9.70 8.21 -13.75
CA SER A 251 10.82 9.07 -14.16
C SER A 251 11.36 8.72 -15.54
N ASP A 252 11.15 7.49 -16.02
CA ASP A 252 11.58 7.06 -17.35
C ASP A 252 10.55 6.06 -17.95
N PRO A 253 9.78 6.49 -18.97
CA PRO A 253 9.56 7.89 -19.36
C PRO A 253 8.88 8.70 -18.25
N ILE A 254 9.07 10.01 -18.24
CA ILE A 254 8.35 10.90 -17.32
C ILE A 254 6.86 10.87 -17.65
N MET A 255 6.06 10.30 -16.77
CA MET A 255 4.62 10.15 -16.99
C MET A 255 3.87 10.18 -15.66
N MET A 256 2.80 10.98 -15.60
CA MET A 256 1.84 10.89 -14.53
C MET A 256 0.98 9.65 -14.70
N CYS A 257 1.10 8.68 -13.80
CA CYS A 257 0.41 7.40 -13.89
C CYS A 257 -1.02 7.46 -13.35
N GLY A 258 -1.23 8.22 -12.31
CA GLY A 258 -2.50 8.31 -11.62
C GLY A 258 -2.36 8.75 -10.17
N TYR A 259 -3.45 8.70 -9.45
CA TYR A 259 -3.47 9.02 -8.03
C TYR A 259 -4.06 7.88 -7.20
N LEU A 260 -3.55 7.75 -5.97
CA LEU A 260 -3.99 6.70 -5.05
C LEU A 260 -5.46 6.93 -4.67
N ARG A 261 -6.27 5.93 -4.92
CA ARG A 261 -7.71 6.01 -4.70
C ARG A 261 -8.04 6.17 -3.22
N GLY A 262 -8.74 7.27 -2.89
CA GLY A 262 -9.18 7.57 -1.52
C GLY A 262 -8.05 7.76 -0.50
N CYS A 263 -6.83 8.02 -0.95
CA CYS A 263 -5.69 8.37 -0.11
C CYS A 263 -5.21 9.77 -0.47
N TYR A 264 -4.95 10.57 0.56
CA TYR A 264 -4.61 11.98 0.41
C TYR A 264 -3.44 12.33 1.33
N TRP A 265 -2.60 13.22 0.87
CA TRP A 265 -1.67 13.92 1.73
C TRP A 265 -2.44 14.93 2.59
N ILE A 266 -2.04 15.04 3.84
CA ILE A 266 -2.51 16.07 4.75
C ILE A 266 -1.34 16.63 5.54
N SER A 267 -1.35 17.94 5.80
CA SER A 267 -0.34 18.57 6.64
C SER A 267 -0.56 18.20 8.11
N GLY A 268 0.50 17.80 8.80
CA GLY A 268 0.48 17.53 10.24
C GLY A 268 0.65 18.81 11.08
N THR A 269 0.00 19.91 10.70
CA THR A 269 0.05 21.17 11.46
C THR A 269 -0.94 21.17 12.60
N ARG A 270 -0.55 21.81 13.70
CA ARG A 270 -1.26 22.10 14.96
C ARG A 270 -2.12 20.97 15.54
N ASP A 271 -3.30 20.71 15.03
CA ASP A 271 -4.28 19.84 15.70
C ASP A 271 -4.51 18.51 14.96
N ILE A 272 -3.65 18.17 13.98
CA ILE A 272 -3.70 16.90 13.31
C ILE A 272 -2.96 15.85 14.14
N ASP A 273 -3.73 14.94 14.72
CA ASP A 273 -3.24 13.74 15.39
C ASP A 273 -3.55 12.49 14.56
N THR A 274 -2.76 11.46 14.78
CA THR A 274 -3.04 10.13 14.20
C THR A 274 -4.37 9.60 14.71
N GLU A 275 -5.07 8.86 13.85
CA GLU A 275 -6.41 8.30 14.10
C GLU A 275 -7.52 9.34 14.26
N ARG A 276 -7.21 10.62 14.06
CA ARG A 276 -8.22 11.67 14.03
C ARG A 276 -9.14 11.47 12.81
N ILE A 277 -10.45 11.56 13.06
CA ILE A 277 -11.45 11.58 11.98
C ILE A 277 -11.74 13.03 11.62
N LEU A 278 -11.58 13.35 10.35
CA LEU A 278 -11.91 14.63 9.75
C LEU A 278 -13.13 14.48 8.86
N VAL A 279 -13.93 15.52 8.75
CA VAL A 279 -15.05 15.57 7.81
C VAL A 279 -14.77 16.68 6.80
N PHE A 280 -14.74 16.34 5.52
CA PHE A 280 -14.59 17.29 4.44
C PHE A 280 -15.61 16.97 3.35
N ASP A 281 -16.44 17.95 3.01
CA ASP A 281 -17.51 17.82 1.99
C ASP A 281 -18.41 16.59 2.22
N GLY A 282 -18.79 16.35 3.49
CA GLY A 282 -19.61 15.20 3.88
C GLY A 282 -18.91 13.84 3.86
N VAL A 283 -17.65 13.77 3.49
CA VAL A 283 -16.84 12.55 3.52
C VAL A 283 -15.96 12.55 4.78
N GLN A 284 -15.95 11.43 5.47
CA GLN A 284 -15.05 11.21 6.60
C GLN A 284 -13.70 10.68 6.13
N TYR A 285 -12.64 11.12 6.81
CA TYR A 285 -11.26 10.69 6.58
C TYR A 285 -10.60 10.38 7.91
N ILE A 286 -9.81 9.32 7.97
CA ILE A 286 -8.96 9.02 9.13
C ILE A 286 -7.51 9.31 8.78
N VAL A 287 -6.80 9.92 9.72
CA VAL A 287 -5.41 10.37 9.53
C VAL A 287 -4.44 9.35 10.13
N PHE A 288 -3.35 9.08 9.41
CA PHE A 288 -2.23 8.28 9.90
C PHE A 288 -0.92 8.99 9.67
N ASP A 289 0.07 8.71 10.51
CA ASP A 289 1.43 9.11 10.21
C ASP A 289 2.18 8.04 9.40
N THR A 290 3.27 8.45 8.78
CA THR A 290 4.10 7.56 7.99
C THR A 290 5.19 6.90 8.80
N LYS A 291 5.33 7.22 10.09
CA LYS A 291 6.22 6.61 11.08
C LYS A 291 6.44 7.42 12.36
N THR A 292 6.82 8.68 12.29
CA THR A 292 7.59 9.27 13.40
C THR A 292 7.12 10.64 13.85
N ARG A 293 5.91 11.09 13.56
CA ARG A 293 5.36 12.39 14.03
C ARG A 293 6.33 13.60 13.97
N ARG A 294 7.50 13.44 13.32
CA ARG A 294 8.60 14.41 13.35
C ARG A 294 8.51 15.49 12.29
N SER A 295 7.62 15.31 11.32
CA SER A 295 7.49 16.27 10.23
C SER A 295 6.02 16.46 9.90
N PRO A 296 5.55 17.70 9.71
CA PRO A 296 4.21 17.95 9.23
C PRO A 296 3.91 17.35 7.85
N ASN A 297 4.93 16.84 7.17
CA ASN A 297 4.82 16.16 5.88
C ASN A 297 4.66 14.64 6.00
N SER A 298 4.60 14.13 7.22
CA SER A 298 4.61 12.70 7.50
C SER A 298 3.21 12.11 7.67
N TYR A 299 2.16 12.78 7.19
CA TYR A 299 0.80 12.33 7.39
C TYR A 299 0.09 12.04 6.06
N PHE A 300 -0.81 11.08 6.11
CA PHE A 300 -1.78 10.80 5.05
C PHE A 300 -3.15 10.55 5.65
N ALA A 301 -4.18 10.81 4.85
CA ALA A 301 -5.57 10.56 5.22
C ALA A 301 -6.18 9.53 4.29
N VAL A 302 -7.02 8.65 4.83
CA VAL A 302 -7.77 7.66 4.06
C VAL A 302 -9.25 7.91 4.21
N ALA A 303 -9.97 7.97 3.08
CA ALA A 303 -11.42 8.16 3.07
C ALA A 303 -12.16 6.95 3.63
N LEU A 304 -13.08 7.18 4.55
CA LEU A 304 -13.98 6.19 5.16
C LEU A 304 -15.24 6.05 4.28
N ARG A 305 -15.16 5.22 3.25
CA ARG A 305 -16.29 4.97 2.32
C ARG A 305 -16.65 3.51 2.27
#